data_969874c810d8a16fafb1400b917ef11d
#
_entry.id   969874c810d8a16fafb1400b917ef11d
#
_cell.length_a   1.000
_cell.length_b   1.000
_cell.length_c   1.000
_cell.angle_alpha   90.00
_cell.angle_beta   90.00
_cell.angle_gamma   90.00
#
_symmetry.space_group_name_H-M   'P 1'
#
loop_
_entity.id
_entity.type
_entity.pdbx_description
1 polymer ?
#
loop_
_entity_poly.entity_id
_entity_poly.type
_entity_poly.pdbx_seq_one_letter_code
_entity_poly.pdbx_strand_id
1 'polypeptide(L)'
;MPVLDGQKYLALDESDDADTVQIDDGAFFYATANIGREYLGAAHDLDRAWKDRFTGGIYELDYLPKKKEVELLLIRVADLSEQDAERICDFAQRIRDLYKAEELNTAVSTRMCLKAASLVVDGMTLLEALKHTVLPFYPVVGGDDTERVRVLQTIQSMGDVGKATEPEDMDEHRSDREY
;
A
#
# COMPACT_ATOMS: atom_id res chain seq x y z
N MET A 1 -24.74 6.21 18.73
CA MET A 1 -23.66 6.31 19.75
C MET A 1 -23.92 7.51 20.63
N PRO A 2 -24.35 7.34 21.89
CA PRO A 2 -24.75 8.44 22.78
C PRO A 2 -23.65 9.50 22.96
N VAL A 3 -22.39 9.06 22.98
CA VAL A 3 -21.21 9.91 23.14
C VAL A 3 -21.09 11.03 22.08
N LEU A 4 -21.46 10.74 20.85
CA LEU A 4 -21.38 11.70 19.75
C LEU A 4 -22.66 12.54 19.59
N ASP A 5 -23.74 12.19 20.30
CA ASP A 5 -25.02 12.87 20.25
C ASP A 5 -25.19 13.92 21.38
N GLY A 6 -24.08 14.40 21.96
CA GLY A 6 -24.09 15.38 23.05
C GLY A 6 -24.45 14.81 24.42
N GLN A 7 -24.63 13.50 24.53
CA GLN A 7 -24.79 12.83 25.81
C GLN A 7 -23.39 12.59 26.39
N LYS A 8 -23.10 13.23 27.52
CA LYS A 8 -21.78 13.19 28.15
C LYS A 8 -21.50 11.89 28.92
N TYR A 9 -21.95 10.74 28.40
CA TYR A 9 -21.69 9.45 29.01
C TYR A 9 -21.50 8.34 27.94
N LEU A 10 -20.69 7.35 28.29
CA LEU A 10 -20.51 6.10 27.55
C LEU A 10 -21.15 4.97 28.36
N ALA A 11 -22.11 4.27 27.78
CA ALA A 11 -22.63 3.04 28.34
C ALA A 11 -21.69 1.88 28.00
N LEU A 12 -21.30 1.11 29.00
CA LEU A 12 -20.49 -0.11 28.85
C LEU A 12 -21.44 -1.30 28.77
N ASP A 13 -21.80 -1.72 27.57
CA ASP A 13 -22.75 -2.82 27.33
C ASP A 13 -22.21 -4.20 27.76
N GLU A 14 -20.93 -4.29 28.10
CA GLU A 14 -20.25 -5.55 28.50
C GLU A 14 -20.22 -5.77 30.03
N SER A 15 -20.71 -4.82 30.81
CA SER A 15 -20.78 -4.97 32.28
C SER A 15 -22.18 -5.34 32.70
N ASP A 16 -22.31 -6.37 33.54
CA ASP A 16 -23.60 -6.84 34.11
C ASP A 16 -24.33 -5.75 34.94
N ASP A 17 -23.61 -4.66 35.29
CA ASP A 17 -24.13 -3.57 36.14
C ASP A 17 -24.46 -2.30 35.37
N ALA A 18 -24.64 -2.32 34.08
CA ALA A 18 -24.99 -1.14 33.23
C ALA A 18 -24.16 0.13 33.60
N ASP A 19 -22.88 -0.05 33.80
CA ASP A 19 -21.97 1.03 34.20
C ASP A 19 -21.90 2.09 33.10
N THR A 20 -22.09 3.35 33.50
CA THR A 20 -21.91 4.51 32.63
C THR A 20 -20.67 5.27 33.03
N VAL A 21 -19.79 5.50 32.05
CA VAL A 21 -18.62 6.36 32.23
C VAL A 21 -18.96 7.78 31.81
N GLN A 22 -18.83 8.75 32.73
CA GLN A 22 -19.01 10.14 32.41
C GLN A 22 -17.86 10.69 31.61
N ILE A 23 -18.12 11.45 30.55
CA ILE A 23 -17.14 12.02 29.68
C ILE A 23 -16.80 13.43 30.13
N ASP A 24 -15.51 13.70 30.27
CA ASP A 24 -14.97 15.03 30.60
C ASP A 24 -15.30 16.04 29.48
N ASP A 25 -15.53 17.31 29.84
CA ASP A 25 -15.81 18.40 28.91
C ASP A 25 -14.66 18.68 27.95
N GLY A 26 -13.42 18.27 28.27
CA GLY A 26 -12.23 18.39 27.46
C GLY A 26 -11.96 17.18 26.55
N ALA A 27 -12.82 16.17 26.53
CA ALA A 27 -12.60 14.97 25.73
C ALA A 27 -12.81 15.23 24.23
N PHE A 28 -11.89 14.70 23.41
CA PHE A 28 -11.96 14.73 21.95
C PHE A 28 -12.05 13.31 21.39
N PHE A 29 -12.92 13.12 20.40
CA PHE A 29 -13.11 11.84 19.75
C PHE A 29 -12.57 11.89 18.32
N TYR A 30 -11.74 10.92 17.98
CA TYR A 30 -11.21 10.72 16.64
C TYR A 30 -11.64 9.35 16.15
N ALA A 31 -12.02 9.28 14.87
CA ALA A 31 -12.30 8.02 14.20
C ALA A 31 -11.56 7.96 12.89
N THR A 32 -11.17 6.76 12.49
CA THR A 32 -10.60 6.47 11.15
C THR A 32 -11.52 5.50 10.45
N ALA A 33 -11.70 5.71 9.15
CA ALA A 33 -12.49 4.83 8.31
C ALA A 33 -11.79 4.63 6.97
N ASN A 34 -11.98 3.45 6.38
CA ASN A 34 -11.54 3.17 5.03
C ASN A 34 -12.65 3.60 4.06
N ILE A 35 -12.28 4.42 3.06
CA ILE A 35 -13.22 5.00 2.09
C ILE A 35 -12.93 4.58 0.65
N GLY A 36 -11.96 3.69 0.41
CA GLY A 36 -11.60 3.20 -0.92
C GLY A 36 -12.71 2.35 -1.56
N ARG A 37 -12.71 2.24 -2.89
CA ARG A 37 -13.67 1.42 -3.66
C ARG A 37 -13.70 -0.04 -3.23
N GLU A 38 -12.56 -0.57 -2.82
CA GLU A 38 -12.39 -1.92 -2.28
C GLU A 38 -13.21 -2.17 -1.00
N TYR A 39 -13.64 -1.10 -0.32
CA TYR A 39 -14.44 -1.17 0.91
C TYR A 39 -15.94 -0.91 0.67
N LEU A 40 -16.33 -0.40 -0.51
CA LEU A 40 -17.72 -0.06 -0.83
C LEU A 40 -18.63 -1.29 -0.99
N GLY A 41 -18.07 -2.49 -1.18
CA GLY A 41 -18.84 -3.74 -1.31
C GLY A 41 -19.46 -4.26 -0.02
N ALA A 42 -18.99 -3.83 1.15
CA ALA A 42 -19.40 -4.34 2.45
C ALA A 42 -20.03 -3.26 3.38
N ALA A 43 -19.77 -1.99 3.10
CA ALA A 43 -20.35 -0.89 3.85
C ALA A 43 -20.76 0.18 2.84
N HIS A 44 -22.06 0.48 2.84
CA HIS A 44 -22.56 1.69 2.20
C HIS A 44 -21.73 2.90 2.64
N ASP A 45 -21.65 3.93 1.79
CA ASP A 45 -21.15 5.25 2.19
C ASP A 45 -21.38 5.47 3.69
N LEU A 46 -20.30 5.83 4.39
CA LEU A 46 -20.40 6.18 5.81
C LEU A 46 -21.68 6.99 6.00
N ASP A 47 -22.63 6.44 6.77
CA ASP A 47 -23.95 7.01 6.95
C ASP A 47 -23.79 8.53 7.20
N ARG A 48 -24.55 9.31 6.44
CA ARG A 48 -24.52 10.77 6.57
C ARG A 48 -24.73 11.21 8.00
N ALA A 49 -25.63 10.54 8.72
CA ALA A 49 -25.88 10.80 10.13
C ALA A 49 -24.66 10.53 11.01
N TRP A 50 -23.79 9.60 10.62
CA TRP A 50 -22.53 9.35 11.31
C TRP A 50 -21.51 10.45 11.03
N LYS A 51 -21.39 10.90 9.76
CA LYS A 51 -20.50 12.02 9.37
C LYS A 51 -20.88 13.32 10.07
N ASP A 52 -22.17 13.60 10.19
CA ASP A 52 -22.69 14.83 10.83
C ASP A 52 -22.32 14.94 12.32
N ARG A 53 -21.97 13.82 12.98
CA ARG A 53 -21.55 13.82 14.39
C ARG A 53 -20.10 14.25 14.61
N PHE A 54 -19.26 14.24 13.54
CA PHE A 54 -17.88 14.70 13.61
C PHE A 54 -17.76 16.16 13.19
N THR A 55 -18.09 17.06 14.14
CA THR A 55 -18.12 18.51 13.91
C THR A 55 -16.75 19.16 13.75
N GLY A 56 -15.68 18.47 14.17
CA GLY A 56 -14.29 18.93 14.01
C GLY A 56 -13.75 18.85 12.59
N GLY A 57 -14.48 18.21 11.68
CA GLY A 57 -14.12 18.05 10.28
C GLY A 57 -13.76 16.62 9.90
N ILE A 58 -13.85 16.35 8.60
CA ILE A 58 -13.46 15.08 7.98
C ILE A 58 -12.28 15.37 7.06
N TYR A 59 -11.19 14.65 7.27
CA TYR A 59 -9.97 14.79 6.50
C TYR A 59 -9.70 13.50 5.72
N GLU A 60 -9.57 13.61 4.43
CA GLU A 60 -9.14 12.53 3.57
C GLU A 60 -7.61 12.49 3.51
N LEU A 61 -7.05 11.33 3.79
CA LEU A 61 -5.61 11.10 3.73
C LEU A 61 -5.27 10.30 2.48
N ASP A 62 -4.51 10.92 1.57
CA ASP A 62 -3.95 10.23 0.39
C ASP A 62 -2.58 9.59 0.74
N TYR A 63 -2.03 8.85 -0.20
CA TYR A 63 -0.69 8.28 -0.08
C TYR A 63 0.37 9.37 0.04
N LEU A 64 1.49 9.00 0.67
CA LEU A 64 2.65 9.90 0.74
C LEU A 64 3.17 10.22 -0.68
N PRO A 65 3.66 11.46 -0.91
CA PRO A 65 4.44 11.75 -2.11
C PRO A 65 5.62 10.78 -2.22
N LYS A 66 5.96 10.35 -3.46
CA LYS A 66 6.99 9.34 -3.72
C LYS A 66 8.27 9.58 -2.89
N LYS A 67 8.80 10.81 -2.91
CA LYS A 67 10.03 11.14 -2.16
C LYS A 67 9.91 10.85 -0.67
N LYS A 68 8.76 11.16 -0.07
CA LYS A 68 8.50 10.90 1.36
C LYS A 68 8.27 9.41 1.65
N GLU A 69 7.71 8.69 0.70
CA GLU A 69 7.54 7.24 0.85
C GLU A 69 8.89 6.52 0.74
N VAL A 70 9.79 6.93 -0.17
CA VAL A 70 11.18 6.44 -0.23
C VAL A 70 11.92 6.71 1.08
N GLU A 71 11.89 7.96 1.60
CA GLU A 71 12.47 8.29 2.89
C GLU A 71 11.93 7.38 4.01
N LEU A 72 10.61 7.13 4.01
CA LEU A 72 9.97 6.25 4.99
C LEU A 72 10.48 4.81 4.89
N LEU A 73 10.61 4.26 3.69
CA LEU A 73 11.13 2.90 3.48
C LEU A 73 12.56 2.79 4.01
N LEU A 74 13.43 3.74 3.69
CA LEU A 74 14.83 3.75 4.15
C LEU A 74 14.96 3.88 5.67
N ILE A 75 14.08 4.65 6.31
CA ILE A 75 14.07 4.79 7.78
C ILE A 75 13.59 3.51 8.46
N ARG A 76 12.61 2.80 7.85
CA ARG A 76 11.91 1.68 8.49
C ARG A 76 12.53 0.34 8.21
N VAL A 77 13.26 0.21 7.11
CA VAL A 77 13.89 -1.04 6.67
C VAL A 77 15.40 -0.79 6.59
N ALA A 78 16.12 -1.25 7.60
CA ALA A 78 17.58 -1.15 7.64
C ALA A 78 18.18 -1.91 6.45
N ASP A 79 19.33 -1.45 5.95
CA ASP A 79 20.09 -2.05 4.85
C ASP A 79 19.37 -2.09 3.48
N LEU A 80 18.20 -1.45 3.36
CA LEU A 80 17.55 -1.27 2.07
C LEU A 80 18.34 -0.28 1.20
N SER A 81 18.64 -0.65 -0.05
CA SER A 81 19.27 0.26 -1.00
C SER A 81 18.29 1.37 -1.43
N GLU A 82 18.82 2.59 -1.66
CA GLU A 82 18.00 3.71 -2.17
C GLU A 82 17.36 3.34 -3.52
N GLN A 83 18.10 2.64 -4.37
CA GLN A 83 17.63 2.16 -5.66
C GLN A 83 16.42 1.23 -5.53
N ASP A 84 16.44 0.27 -4.59
CA ASP A 84 15.31 -0.64 -4.40
C ASP A 84 14.12 0.08 -3.77
N ALA A 85 14.35 1.01 -2.83
CA ALA A 85 13.31 1.86 -2.28
C ALA A 85 12.60 2.68 -3.36
N GLU A 86 13.36 3.32 -4.26
CA GLU A 86 12.80 4.06 -5.39
C GLU A 86 11.99 3.17 -6.33
N ARG A 87 12.51 1.98 -6.68
CA ARG A 87 11.82 1.02 -7.56
C ARG A 87 10.52 0.52 -6.95
N ILE A 88 10.50 0.21 -5.65
CA ILE A 88 9.28 -0.19 -4.94
C ILE A 88 8.24 0.95 -5.00
N CYS A 89 8.66 2.19 -4.74
CA CYS A 89 7.76 3.34 -4.78
C CYS A 89 7.28 3.65 -6.21
N ASP A 90 8.11 3.48 -7.24
CA ASP A 90 7.70 3.61 -8.64
C ASP A 90 6.64 2.59 -9.03
N PHE A 91 6.83 1.35 -8.62
CA PHE A 91 5.83 0.31 -8.79
C PHE A 91 4.52 0.68 -8.10
N ALA A 92 4.59 1.08 -6.82
CA ALA A 92 3.40 1.45 -6.05
C ALA A 92 2.65 2.61 -6.71
N GLN A 93 3.37 3.62 -7.19
CA GLN A 93 2.76 4.75 -7.89
C GLN A 93 2.03 4.31 -9.16
N ARG A 94 2.64 3.48 -10.00
CA ARG A 94 1.99 2.95 -11.22
C ARG A 94 0.70 2.21 -10.92
N ILE A 95 0.69 1.35 -9.90
CA ILE A 95 -0.53 0.62 -9.50
C ILE A 95 -1.60 1.57 -8.94
N ARG A 96 -1.21 2.59 -8.17
CA ARG A 96 -2.13 3.62 -7.66
C ARG A 96 -2.71 4.46 -8.79
N ASP A 97 -1.95 4.74 -9.83
CA ASP A 97 -2.43 5.47 -11.00
C ASP A 97 -3.45 4.64 -11.79
N LEU A 98 -3.21 3.33 -11.97
CA LEU A 98 -4.18 2.40 -12.54
C LEU A 98 -5.45 2.30 -11.68
N TYR A 99 -5.32 2.30 -10.35
CA TYR A 99 -6.45 2.34 -9.43
C TYR A 99 -7.25 3.64 -9.57
N LYS A 100 -6.58 4.80 -9.68
CA LYS A 100 -7.22 6.11 -9.90
C LYS A 100 -7.91 6.18 -11.26
N ALA A 101 -7.34 5.52 -12.27
CA ALA A 101 -7.93 5.40 -13.62
C ALA A 101 -9.07 4.37 -13.70
N GLU A 102 -9.46 3.75 -12.59
CA GLU A 102 -10.50 2.71 -12.52
C GLU A 102 -10.19 1.40 -13.28
N GLU A 103 -8.93 1.19 -13.62
CA GLU A 103 -8.46 -0.03 -14.26
C GLU A 103 -8.19 -1.16 -13.25
N LEU A 104 -7.99 -0.82 -11.98
CA LEU A 104 -7.84 -1.75 -10.86
C LEU A 104 -8.80 -1.37 -9.73
N ASN A 105 -9.32 -2.37 -9.01
CA ASN A 105 -10.19 -2.16 -7.86
C ASN A 105 -9.44 -2.08 -6.52
N THR A 106 -8.15 -2.43 -6.52
CA THR A 106 -7.32 -2.43 -5.31
C THR A 106 -6.02 -1.68 -5.58
N ALA A 107 -5.63 -0.80 -4.66
CA ALA A 107 -4.38 -0.05 -4.72
C ALA A 107 -3.30 -0.69 -3.83
N VAL A 108 -2.04 -0.42 -4.17
CA VAL A 108 -0.89 -0.84 -3.34
C VAL A 108 -0.73 0.12 -2.17
N SER A 109 -0.81 -0.41 -0.95
CA SER A 109 -0.62 0.35 0.28
C SER A 109 0.87 0.53 0.62
N THR A 110 1.22 1.59 1.36
CA THR A 110 2.56 1.78 1.91
C THR A 110 3.02 0.61 2.79
N ARG A 111 2.07 -0.09 3.43
CA ARG A 111 2.37 -1.29 4.22
C ARG A 111 2.85 -2.45 3.35
N MET A 112 2.29 -2.61 2.14
CA MET A 112 2.77 -3.58 1.15
C MET A 112 4.20 -3.22 0.67
N CYS A 113 4.48 -1.93 0.46
CA CYS A 113 5.81 -1.45 0.08
C CYS A 113 6.85 -1.77 1.17
N LEU A 114 6.54 -1.50 2.44
CA LEU A 114 7.41 -1.85 3.58
C LEU A 114 7.69 -3.35 3.64
N LYS A 115 6.66 -4.18 3.43
CA LYS A 115 6.83 -5.64 3.43
C LYS A 115 7.68 -6.12 2.26
N ALA A 116 7.48 -5.57 1.06
CA ALA A 116 8.34 -5.88 -0.10
C ALA A 116 9.79 -5.49 0.17
N ALA A 117 10.03 -4.29 0.72
CA ALA A 117 11.35 -3.82 1.11
C ALA A 117 12.05 -4.77 2.08
N SER A 118 11.34 -5.23 3.12
CA SER A 118 11.90 -6.21 4.07
C SER A 118 12.30 -7.53 3.38
N LEU A 119 11.47 -8.05 2.47
CA LEU A 119 11.79 -9.28 1.75
C LEU A 119 12.99 -9.12 0.80
N VAL A 120 13.19 -7.93 0.24
CA VAL A 120 14.38 -7.64 -0.58
C VAL A 120 15.65 -7.68 0.29
N VAL A 121 15.62 -7.08 1.47
CA VAL A 121 16.75 -7.12 2.41
C VAL A 121 16.99 -8.55 2.91
N ASP A 122 15.94 -9.36 3.07
CA ASP A 122 16.04 -10.78 3.43
C ASP A 122 16.58 -11.66 2.27
N GLY A 123 16.93 -11.06 1.12
CA GLY A 123 17.60 -11.73 0.00
C GLY A 123 16.68 -12.16 -1.15
N MET A 124 15.41 -11.78 -1.15
CA MET A 124 14.56 -11.99 -2.32
C MET A 124 14.88 -10.99 -3.42
N THR A 125 14.73 -11.41 -4.67
CA THR A 125 14.70 -10.43 -5.77
C THR A 125 13.51 -9.49 -5.64
N LEU A 126 13.64 -8.26 -6.11
CA LEU A 126 12.54 -7.29 -6.09
C LEU A 126 11.24 -7.84 -6.72
N LEU A 127 11.38 -8.57 -7.84
CA LEU A 127 10.23 -9.17 -8.53
C LEU A 127 9.52 -10.21 -7.66
N GLU A 128 10.28 -11.07 -6.99
CA GLU A 128 9.71 -12.07 -6.09
C GLU A 128 9.05 -11.42 -4.89
N ALA A 129 9.72 -10.44 -4.26
CA ALA A 129 9.18 -9.69 -3.14
C ALA A 129 7.83 -9.02 -3.49
N LEU A 130 7.74 -8.35 -4.65
CA LEU A 130 6.49 -7.74 -5.12
C LEU A 130 5.41 -8.78 -5.45
N LYS A 131 5.78 -9.93 -6.06
CA LYS A 131 4.83 -11.02 -6.31
C LYS A 131 4.26 -11.57 -5.00
N HIS A 132 5.08 -11.75 -3.98
CA HIS A 132 4.63 -12.29 -2.69
C HIS A 132 3.80 -11.31 -1.87
N THR A 133 4.09 -10.02 -1.97
CA THR A 133 3.43 -9.00 -1.15
C THR A 133 2.21 -8.38 -1.79
N VAL A 134 2.12 -8.33 -3.12
CA VAL A 134 1.08 -7.59 -3.84
C VAL A 134 0.10 -8.51 -4.55
N LEU A 135 0.54 -9.53 -5.30
CA LEU A 135 -0.34 -10.37 -6.09
C LEU A 135 -1.43 -11.11 -5.29
N PRO A 136 -1.25 -11.51 -4.02
CA PRO A 136 -2.30 -12.17 -3.25
C PRO A 136 -3.57 -11.33 -3.05
N PHE A 137 -3.48 -10.01 -3.21
CA PHE A 137 -4.63 -9.10 -3.08
C PHE A 137 -5.47 -8.98 -4.36
N TYR A 138 -5.03 -9.60 -5.45
CA TYR A 138 -5.75 -9.61 -6.72
C TYR A 138 -6.28 -11.01 -7.02
N PRO A 139 -7.56 -11.16 -7.32
CA PRO A 139 -8.19 -12.46 -7.55
C PRO A 139 -7.60 -13.17 -8.77
N VAL A 140 -7.58 -14.50 -8.71
CA VAL A 140 -7.08 -15.36 -9.81
C VAL A 140 -8.14 -15.60 -10.87
N VAL A 141 -9.41 -15.33 -10.55
CA VAL A 141 -10.56 -15.69 -11.39
C VAL A 141 -10.81 -14.62 -12.45
N GLY A 142 -10.93 -14.99 -13.73
CA GLY A 142 -11.39 -14.07 -14.78
C GLY A 142 -10.63 -14.09 -16.13
N GLY A 143 -9.77 -15.08 -16.42
CA GLY A 143 -9.12 -15.22 -17.74
C GLY A 143 -7.89 -14.29 -17.93
N ASP A 144 -7.55 -14.02 -19.22
CA ASP A 144 -6.27 -13.39 -19.58
C ASP A 144 -6.23 -11.86 -19.38
N ASP A 145 -7.36 -11.19 -19.17
CA ASP A 145 -7.45 -9.74 -18.94
C ASP A 145 -7.91 -9.43 -17.51
N THR A 146 -7.29 -10.08 -16.52
CA THR A 146 -7.58 -9.84 -15.11
C THR A 146 -6.69 -8.76 -14.53
N GLU A 147 -7.16 -8.10 -13.46
CA GLU A 147 -6.33 -7.18 -12.66
C GLU A 147 -5.01 -7.81 -12.24
N ARG A 148 -5.05 -9.10 -11.87
CA ARG A 148 -3.87 -9.87 -11.49
C ARG A 148 -2.84 -9.95 -12.61
N VAL A 149 -3.28 -10.17 -13.86
CA VAL A 149 -2.40 -10.22 -15.03
C VAL A 149 -1.76 -8.85 -15.29
N ARG A 150 -2.54 -7.77 -15.22
CA ARG A 150 -2.03 -6.40 -15.36
C ARG A 150 -0.97 -6.05 -14.31
N VAL A 151 -1.24 -6.41 -13.06
CA VAL A 151 -0.28 -6.21 -11.96
C VAL A 151 0.97 -7.05 -12.19
N LEU A 152 0.83 -8.31 -12.60
CA LEU A 152 1.97 -9.17 -12.92
C LEU A 152 2.82 -8.62 -14.07
N GLN A 153 2.19 -8.14 -15.14
CA GLN A 153 2.89 -7.47 -16.25
C GLN A 153 3.64 -6.22 -15.78
N THR A 154 3.04 -5.43 -14.89
CA THR A 154 3.71 -4.27 -14.29
C THR A 154 4.93 -4.68 -13.49
N ILE A 155 4.85 -5.76 -12.69
CA ILE A 155 6.00 -6.30 -11.95
C ILE A 155 7.10 -6.77 -12.94
N GLN A 156 6.72 -7.50 -13.99
CA GLN A 156 7.68 -8.03 -14.97
C GLN A 156 8.40 -6.90 -15.73
N SER A 157 7.68 -5.84 -16.12
CA SER A 157 8.27 -4.68 -16.81
C SER A 157 9.38 -3.98 -16.01
N MET A 158 9.37 -4.12 -14.69
CA MET A 158 10.43 -3.59 -13.83
C MET A 158 11.70 -4.43 -13.84
N GLY A 159 11.59 -5.72 -14.21
CA GLY A 159 12.74 -6.62 -14.31
C GLY A 159 13.60 -6.38 -15.55
N ASP A 160 12.99 -5.92 -16.63
CA ASP A 160 13.69 -5.71 -17.89
C ASP A 160 14.58 -4.44 -17.87
N VAL A 161 14.30 -3.49 -17.00
CA VAL A 161 15.12 -2.26 -16.84
C VAL A 161 16.49 -2.55 -16.21
N GLY A 162 16.66 -3.67 -15.50
CA GLY A 162 17.92 -4.06 -14.87
C GLY A 162 18.86 -4.87 -15.76
N LYS A 163 18.41 -5.34 -16.94
CA LYS A 163 19.22 -6.13 -17.86
C LYS A 163 19.92 -5.33 -18.97
N ALA A 164 19.70 -4.01 -19.03
CA ALA A 164 20.19 -3.17 -20.11
C ALA A 164 21.63 -2.66 -19.94
N THR A 165 22.40 -3.12 -18.96
CA THR A 165 23.81 -2.73 -18.78
C THR A 165 24.66 -3.86 -18.23
N GLU A 166 24.73 -5.00 -18.93
CA GLU A 166 25.96 -5.76 -18.95
C GLU A 166 26.69 -5.36 -20.25
N PRO A 167 27.90 -4.79 -20.19
CA PRO A 167 28.70 -4.61 -21.38
C PRO A 167 29.07 -6.02 -21.89
N GLU A 168 28.73 -6.28 -23.14
CA GLU A 168 29.31 -7.41 -23.89
C GLU A 168 30.82 -7.31 -23.76
N ASP A 169 31.43 -8.21 -23.00
CA ASP A 169 32.86 -8.42 -23.02
C ASP A 169 33.25 -8.83 -24.46
N MET A 170 33.76 -7.84 -25.18
CA MET A 170 34.49 -8.07 -26.44
C MET A 170 35.77 -8.82 -26.10
N ASP A 171 35.70 -10.13 -26.05
CA ASP A 171 36.87 -11.01 -26.14
C ASP A 171 36.99 -11.53 -27.57
N GLU A 172 37.26 -10.60 -28.49
CA GLU A 172 37.89 -10.93 -29.79
C GLU A 172 39.26 -10.29 -29.77
N HIS A 173 40.29 -11.09 -29.49
CA HIS A 173 41.55 -11.10 -30.21
C HIS A 173 42.59 -11.96 -29.49
N ARG A 174 42.64 -13.20 -29.86
CA ARG A 174 43.94 -13.88 -29.90
C ARG A 174 44.00 -14.87 -31.04
N SER A 175 44.13 -14.31 -32.22
CA SER A 175 44.66 -15.05 -33.37
C SER A 175 46.16 -15.19 -33.26
N ASP A 176 46.63 -16.37 -33.63
CA ASP A 176 47.84 -16.66 -34.37
C ASP A 176 49.15 -16.02 -33.92
N ARG A 177 50.02 -16.85 -33.40
CA ARG A 177 51.44 -16.99 -33.83
C ARG A 177 51.94 -18.39 -33.57
N GLU A 178 52.05 -19.14 -34.63
CA GLU A 178 53.12 -19.96 -35.11
C GLU A 178 54.42 -20.03 -34.25
N TYR A 179 54.79 -21.22 -33.86
CA TYR A 179 56.00 -21.90 -34.32
C TYR A 179 55.87 -23.37 -33.95
#